data_43e8aea7e1e676309fd8d7a42af71943
#
_entry.id   43e8aea7e1e676309fd8d7a42af71943
#
_cell.length_a   1.000
_cell.length_b   1.000
_cell.length_c   1.000
_cell.angle_alpha   90.00
_cell.angle_beta   90.00
_cell.angle_gamma   90.00
#
_symmetry.space_group_name_H-M   'P 1'
#
loop_
_entity.id
_entity.type
_entity.pdbx_description
1 polymer ?
#
loop_
_entity_poly.entity_id
_entity_poly.type
_entity_poly.pdbx_seq_one_letter_code
_entity_poly.pdbx_strand_id
1 'polypeptide(L)'
;MRLIVSLMMTASVFWAGVAHASDLEKEQRWAEQVVDSLLDGEAVYLNDGRSDFLALETPSAEAGSRKGAILMHGTGIHPDWTTVIQPLRVGLTEHGWHTLSIQMPVLANEAEDMDYPA
;
A
#
# COMPACT_ATOMS: atom_id res chain seq x y z
N MET A 1 1.38 -44.68 50.88
CA MET A 1 1.40 -43.27 50.49
C MET A 1 1.83 -43.20 49.03
N ARG A 2 0.88 -42.91 48.16
CA ARG A 2 1.18 -42.72 46.74
C ARG A 2 1.25 -41.24 46.48
N LEU A 3 2.44 -40.74 46.23
CA LEU A 3 2.65 -39.38 45.75
C LEU A 3 2.28 -39.37 44.26
N ILE A 4 1.14 -38.74 43.94
CA ILE A 4 0.78 -38.42 42.59
C ILE A 4 1.49 -37.10 42.26
N VAL A 5 2.61 -37.19 41.57
CA VAL A 5 3.26 -36.03 40.99
C VAL A 5 2.43 -35.68 39.75
N SER A 6 1.54 -34.70 39.90
CA SER A 6 0.80 -34.14 38.76
C SER A 6 1.78 -33.24 37.99
N LEU A 7 2.31 -33.76 36.92
CA LEU A 7 3.12 -33.01 35.98
C LEU A 7 2.17 -32.07 35.21
N MET A 8 2.00 -30.87 35.72
CA MET A 8 1.35 -29.80 34.98
C MET A 8 2.27 -29.38 33.84
N MET A 9 2.01 -29.96 32.70
CA MET A 9 2.61 -29.54 31.42
C MET A 9 1.88 -28.25 30.99
N THR A 10 2.42 -27.12 31.41
CA THR A 10 2.00 -25.84 30.89
C THR A 10 2.44 -25.74 29.42
N ALA A 11 1.51 -25.99 28.52
CA ALA A 11 1.70 -25.70 27.11
C ALA A 11 1.75 -24.18 26.94
N SER A 12 2.95 -23.61 26.92
CA SER A 12 3.16 -22.24 26.51
C SER A 12 2.88 -22.15 25.02
N VAL A 13 1.67 -21.73 24.68
CA VAL A 13 1.35 -21.36 23.32
C VAL A 13 2.10 -20.07 23.02
N PHE A 14 3.25 -20.19 22.41
CA PHE A 14 3.94 -19.08 21.77
C PHE A 14 3.10 -18.63 20.57
N TRP A 15 2.26 -17.63 20.78
CA TRP A 15 1.77 -16.83 19.68
C TRP A 15 2.97 -16.01 19.18
N ALA A 16 3.63 -16.51 18.18
CA ALA A 16 4.51 -15.70 17.37
C ALA A 16 3.60 -14.69 16.65
N GLY A 17 3.42 -13.53 17.25
CA GLY A 17 2.82 -12.40 16.59
C GLY A 17 3.65 -12.11 15.36
N VAL A 18 3.08 -12.29 14.16
CA VAL A 18 3.73 -11.89 12.93
C VAL A 18 3.79 -10.37 12.97
N ALA A 19 4.98 -9.84 13.24
CA ALA A 19 5.20 -8.41 13.16
C ALA A 19 5.10 -8.04 11.67
N HIS A 20 4.00 -7.41 11.29
CA HIS A 20 3.85 -6.85 9.95
C HIS A 20 4.54 -5.48 9.93
N ALA A 21 5.50 -5.28 9.02
CA ALA A 21 6.12 -3.99 8.77
C ALA A 21 5.15 -2.96 8.17
N SER A 22 4.00 -3.41 7.67
CA SER A 22 2.95 -2.58 7.08
C SER A 22 1.66 -2.60 7.90
N ASP A 23 0.99 -1.46 7.96
CA ASP A 23 -0.33 -1.30 8.56
C ASP A 23 -1.41 -1.42 7.46
N LEU A 24 -1.89 -2.62 7.25
CA LEU A 24 -2.89 -2.92 6.21
C LEU A 24 -4.23 -2.23 6.45
N GLU A 25 -4.64 -2.03 7.69
CA GLU A 25 -5.89 -1.33 8.00
C GLU A 25 -5.80 0.15 7.66
N LYS A 26 -4.68 0.78 7.98
CA LYS A 26 -4.43 2.18 7.63
C LYS A 26 -4.32 2.35 6.11
N GLU A 27 -3.63 1.43 5.46
CA GLU A 27 -3.50 1.38 4.01
C GLU A 27 -4.87 1.27 3.32
N GLN A 28 -5.74 0.40 3.81
CA GLN A 28 -7.10 0.26 3.28
C GLN A 28 -7.94 1.51 3.51
N ARG A 29 -7.91 2.12 4.69
CA ARG A 29 -8.64 3.37 4.96
C ARG A 29 -8.19 4.50 4.03
N TRP A 30 -6.89 4.61 3.78
CA TRP A 30 -6.37 5.60 2.86
C TRP A 30 -6.79 5.33 1.41
N ALA A 31 -6.79 4.06 1.00
CA ALA A 31 -7.28 3.67 -0.32
C ALA A 31 -8.74 4.09 -0.51
N GLU A 32 -9.60 3.81 0.45
CA GLU A 32 -11.02 4.20 0.40
C GLU A 32 -11.18 5.71 0.28
N GLN A 33 -10.45 6.50 1.05
CA GLN A 33 -10.49 7.97 0.98
C GLN A 33 -10.01 8.50 -0.37
N VAL A 34 -8.96 7.92 -0.93
CA VAL A 34 -8.46 8.28 -2.26
C VAL A 34 -9.49 7.98 -3.34
N VAL A 35 -10.11 6.81 -3.30
CA VAL A 35 -11.14 6.40 -4.26
C VAL A 35 -12.35 7.33 -4.19
N ASP A 36 -12.80 7.67 -2.99
CA ASP A 36 -13.97 8.56 -2.79
C ASP A 36 -13.74 9.97 -3.30
N SER A 37 -12.50 10.43 -3.32
CA SER A 37 -12.13 11.78 -3.78
C SER A 37 -11.54 11.83 -5.20
N LEU A 38 -11.46 10.69 -5.88
CA LEU A 38 -10.83 10.60 -7.19
C LEU A 38 -11.61 11.35 -8.26
N LEU A 39 -10.97 12.26 -8.97
CA LEU A 39 -11.57 13.06 -10.05
C LEU A 39 -11.14 12.59 -11.43
N ASP A 40 -9.90 12.13 -11.57
CA ASP A 40 -9.30 11.71 -12.84
C ASP A 40 -8.76 10.31 -12.75
N GLY A 41 -8.99 9.52 -13.78
CA GLY A 41 -8.54 8.13 -13.87
C GLY A 41 -9.47 7.16 -13.18
N GLU A 42 -9.03 5.94 -13.06
CA GLU A 42 -9.77 4.83 -12.47
C GLU A 42 -8.97 4.16 -11.36
N ALA A 43 -9.68 3.79 -10.29
CA ALA A 43 -9.11 2.96 -9.25
C ALA A 43 -9.13 1.50 -9.70
N VAL A 44 -7.96 0.87 -9.65
CA VAL A 44 -7.80 -0.58 -9.87
C VAL A 44 -7.08 -1.18 -8.67
N TYR A 45 -7.43 -2.40 -8.33
CA TYR A 45 -6.74 -3.13 -7.27
C TYR A 45 -5.86 -4.19 -7.89
N LEU A 46 -4.58 -4.14 -7.55
CA LEU A 46 -3.57 -5.12 -7.95
C LEU A 46 -3.23 -6.00 -6.76
N ASN A 47 -2.74 -7.20 -7.04
CA ASN A 47 -2.36 -8.14 -5.99
C ASN A 47 -0.87 -8.49 -6.10
N ASP A 48 -0.16 -8.41 -4.99
CA ASP A 48 1.26 -8.72 -4.89
C ASP A 48 1.55 -10.19 -4.55
N GLY A 49 0.51 -11.03 -4.49
CA GLY A 49 0.57 -12.41 -4.04
C GLY A 49 0.27 -12.59 -2.55
N ARG A 50 0.05 -11.51 -1.81
CA ARG A 50 -0.29 -11.49 -0.37
C ARG A 50 -1.52 -10.66 -0.07
N SER A 51 -1.59 -9.47 -0.64
CA SER A 51 -2.67 -8.52 -0.42
C SER A 51 -2.98 -7.73 -1.67
N ASP A 52 -4.19 -7.18 -1.71
CA ASP A 52 -4.57 -6.23 -2.74
C ASP A 52 -4.10 -4.83 -2.34
N PHE A 53 -3.66 -4.07 -3.32
CA PHE A 53 -3.29 -2.67 -3.14
C PHE A 53 -3.87 -1.80 -4.23
N LEU A 54 -4.13 -0.54 -3.89
CA LEU A 54 -4.72 0.43 -4.80
C LEU A 54 -3.69 0.89 -5.84
N ALA A 55 -4.14 0.98 -7.09
CA ALA A 55 -3.45 1.70 -8.15
C ALA A 55 -4.44 2.63 -8.86
N LEU A 56 -3.96 3.79 -9.28
CA LEU A 56 -4.73 4.75 -10.05
C LEU A 56 -4.22 4.74 -11.48
N GLU A 57 -5.04 4.24 -12.37
CA GLU A 57 -4.75 4.20 -13.81
C GLU A 57 -5.32 5.45 -14.48
N THR A 58 -4.48 6.19 -15.18
CA THR A 58 -4.91 7.34 -15.95
C THR A 58 -4.38 7.20 -17.38
N PRO A 59 -5.28 6.93 -18.35
CA PRO A 59 -4.89 6.74 -19.73
C PRO A 59 -4.30 8.03 -20.32
N SER A 60 -3.40 7.86 -21.30
CA SER A 60 -2.90 8.96 -22.11
C SER A 60 -4.04 9.66 -22.84
N ALA A 61 -3.98 10.98 -22.92
CA ALA A 61 -4.87 11.77 -23.79
C ALA A 61 -4.55 11.57 -25.28
N GLU A 62 -3.36 11.08 -25.61
CA GLU A 62 -2.91 10.79 -26.95
C GLU A 62 -3.33 9.37 -27.38
N ALA A 63 -4.19 9.26 -28.36
CA ALA A 63 -4.66 7.98 -28.88
C ALA A 63 -3.50 7.15 -29.45
N GLY A 64 -3.46 5.86 -29.11
CA GLY A 64 -2.44 4.92 -29.59
C GLY A 64 -1.07 5.07 -28.95
N SER A 65 -0.93 5.90 -27.93
CA SER A 65 0.33 6.00 -27.18
C SER A 65 0.73 4.67 -26.54
N ARG A 66 2.02 4.36 -26.62
CA ARG A 66 2.66 3.18 -26.00
C ARG A 66 3.56 3.51 -24.83
N LYS A 67 3.56 4.77 -24.39
CA LYS A 67 4.38 5.21 -23.27
C LYS A 67 3.62 5.03 -21.97
N GLY A 68 4.28 4.47 -20.97
CA GLY A 68 3.72 4.28 -19.63
C GLY A 68 4.70 4.70 -18.55
N ALA A 69 4.18 5.26 -17.47
CA ALA A 69 4.93 5.64 -16.29
C ALA A 69 4.26 5.08 -15.04
N ILE A 70 5.06 4.47 -14.17
CA ILE A 70 4.63 4.04 -12.84
C ILE A 70 5.11 5.08 -11.84
N LEU A 71 4.18 5.60 -11.05
CA LEU A 71 4.45 6.58 -10.01
C LEU A 71 4.40 5.90 -8.64
N MET A 72 5.44 6.11 -7.84
CA MET A 72 5.56 5.60 -6.49
C MET A 72 5.71 6.77 -5.54
N HIS A 73 4.76 6.93 -4.61
CA HIS A 73 4.80 8.01 -3.63
C HIS A 73 5.77 7.72 -2.48
N GLY A 74 6.16 8.76 -1.77
CA GLY A 74 7.00 8.66 -0.57
C GLY A 74 6.22 8.29 0.69
N THR A 75 6.94 8.19 1.79
CA THR A 75 6.41 7.90 3.12
C THR A 75 5.43 8.98 3.58
N GLY A 76 4.32 8.56 4.18
CA GLY A 76 3.33 9.46 4.79
C GLY A 76 2.40 10.15 3.81
N ILE A 77 2.45 9.81 2.52
CA ILE A 77 1.56 10.32 1.49
C ILE A 77 0.84 9.17 0.78
N HIS A 78 0.08 9.45 -0.25
CA HIS A 78 -0.76 8.47 -0.96
C HIS A 78 -0.68 8.65 -2.49
N PRO A 79 -1.24 7.73 -3.31
CA PRO A 79 -1.08 7.74 -4.76
C PRO A 79 -1.78 8.88 -5.50
N ASP A 80 -2.57 9.69 -4.83
CA ASP A 80 -3.19 10.91 -5.38
C ASP A 80 -2.78 12.17 -4.62
N TRP A 81 -1.59 12.19 -4.06
CA TRP A 81 -1.09 13.31 -3.27
C TRP A 81 -0.99 14.58 -4.08
N THR A 82 -1.56 15.66 -3.57
CA THR A 82 -1.88 16.89 -4.32
C THR A 82 -0.67 17.69 -4.80
N THR A 83 0.50 17.56 -4.19
CA THR A 83 1.64 18.42 -4.52
C THR A 83 2.50 17.92 -5.67
N VAL A 84 2.86 16.65 -5.71
CA VAL A 84 3.76 16.09 -6.73
C VAL A 84 3.09 14.97 -7.52
N ILE A 85 2.48 14.02 -6.84
CA ILE A 85 1.97 12.80 -7.46
C ILE A 85 0.78 13.10 -8.38
N GLN A 86 -0.22 13.82 -7.90
CA GLN A 86 -1.40 14.14 -8.70
C GLN A 86 -1.06 14.99 -9.94
N PRO A 87 -0.26 16.06 -9.84
CA PRO A 87 0.16 16.80 -11.02
C PRO A 87 0.91 15.96 -12.05
N LEU A 88 1.76 15.04 -11.61
CA LEU A 88 2.46 14.12 -12.52
C LEU A 88 1.50 13.07 -13.11
N ARG A 89 0.66 12.47 -12.29
CA ARG A 89 -0.28 11.45 -12.69
C ARG A 89 -1.21 11.94 -13.80
N VAL A 90 -1.75 13.13 -13.64
CA VAL A 90 -2.66 13.75 -14.62
C VAL A 90 -1.89 14.46 -15.73
N GLY A 91 -0.87 15.26 -15.39
CA GLY A 91 -0.14 16.07 -16.35
C GLY A 91 0.64 15.28 -17.40
N LEU A 92 1.23 14.16 -17.03
CA LEU A 92 1.96 13.30 -17.98
C LEU A 92 1.03 12.72 -19.08
N THR A 93 -0.26 12.56 -18.79
CA THR A 93 -1.20 12.07 -19.79
C THR A 93 -1.40 13.03 -20.95
N GLU A 94 -1.25 14.33 -20.75
CA GLU A 94 -1.31 15.36 -21.79
C GLU A 94 -0.07 15.32 -22.70
N HIS A 95 1.01 14.68 -22.26
CA HIS A 95 2.24 14.49 -23.02
C HIS A 95 2.40 13.06 -23.58
N GLY A 96 1.31 12.33 -23.66
CA GLY A 96 1.27 11.02 -24.28
C GLY A 96 1.65 9.85 -23.37
N TRP A 97 1.66 10.03 -22.05
CA TRP A 97 1.96 8.97 -21.11
C TRP A 97 0.68 8.40 -20.47
N HIS A 98 0.56 7.07 -20.47
CA HIS A 98 -0.32 6.40 -19.52
C HIS A 98 0.35 6.42 -18.17
N THR A 99 -0.37 6.71 -17.10
CA THR A 99 0.19 6.69 -15.76
C THR A 99 -0.49 5.64 -14.88
N LEU A 100 0.30 5.00 -14.05
CA LEU A 100 -0.15 4.08 -13.01
C LEU A 100 0.48 4.53 -11.69
N SER A 101 -0.32 5.16 -10.84
CA SER A 101 0.12 5.58 -9.52
C SER A 101 -0.25 4.52 -8.50
N ILE A 102 0.74 3.87 -7.92
CA ILE A 102 0.55 2.76 -7.00
C ILE A 102 0.62 3.21 -5.55
N GLN A 103 -0.25 2.63 -4.73
CA GLN A 103 -0.17 2.78 -3.29
C GLN A 103 1.00 1.96 -2.75
N MET A 104 1.95 2.66 -2.13
CA MET A 104 3.06 2.01 -1.44
C MET A 104 2.60 1.52 -0.06
N PRO A 105 3.22 0.47 0.49
CA PRO A 105 2.91 -0.01 1.81
C PRO A 105 2.98 1.11 2.85
N VAL A 106 1.98 1.16 3.74
CA VAL A 106 1.97 2.09 4.88
C VAL A 106 2.66 1.41 6.04
N LEU A 107 3.70 2.02 6.58
CA LEU A 107 4.39 1.48 7.74
C LEU A 107 3.54 1.53 8.99
N ALA A 108 3.63 0.49 9.81
CA ALA A 108 3.15 0.53 11.18
C ALA A 108 3.90 1.61 11.96
N ASN A 109 3.21 2.34 12.85
CA ASN A 109 3.82 3.43 13.63
C ASN A 109 5.03 2.99 14.46
N GLU A 110 5.10 1.71 14.79
CA GLU A 110 6.19 1.10 15.56
C GLU A 110 7.42 0.75 14.70
N ALA A 111 7.28 0.76 13.38
CA ALA A 111 8.32 0.37 12.43
C ALA A 111 8.96 1.58 11.72
N GLU A 112 8.44 2.79 11.93
CA GLU A 112 8.85 3.99 11.18
C GLU A 112 10.36 4.27 11.19
N ASP A 113 11.05 3.91 12.28
CA ASP A 113 12.49 4.19 12.42
C ASP A 113 13.40 3.02 12.05
N MET A 114 12.87 1.80 11.89
CA MET A 114 13.72 0.61 11.77
C MET A 114 13.65 -0.10 10.42
N ASP A 115 12.58 0.07 9.66
CA ASP A 115 12.34 -0.70 8.46
C ASP A 115 12.67 0.05 7.14
N TYR A 116 13.06 1.31 7.22
CA TYR A 116 13.61 2.02 6.08
C TYR A 116 15.14 2.06 6.14
N PRO A 117 15.83 1.38 5.23
CA PRO A 117 17.25 1.64 5.05
C PRO A 117 17.43 3.10 4.61
N ALA A 118 18.30 3.76 5.30
CA ALA A 118 18.70 5.11 4.97
C ALA A 118 19.28 5.22 3.55
#